data_0b3eea9f1d28bf9bdc55dfb2e0bf50dd
#
_entry.id   0b3eea9f1d28bf9bdc55dfb2e0bf50dd
#
_cell.length_a   1.000
_cell.length_b   1.000
_cell.length_c   1.000
_cell.angle_alpha   90.00
_cell.angle_beta   90.00
_cell.angle_gamma   90.00
#
_symmetry.space_group_name_H-M   'P 1'
#
loop_
_entity.id
_entity.type
_entity.pdbx_description
1 polymer ?
#
loop_
_entity_poly.entity_id
_entity_poly.type
_entity_poly.pdbx_seq_one_letter_code
_entity_poly.pdbx_strand_id
1 'polypeptide(L)'
;MAMKTSELNAKLFGKANKRRATSPQEAQTAAKDKAQFIELAVAGQELVSFELVKVAADKVATDTVVFEQNAREQSFLNQHALSDILTTLEERGQQYPAVGRRTKDGKIEVLDGSRRRMSCILAKKDFLIYVAENIETEHAKFLSDVANAHKPLSLYERGREMQAKLDNGEAEDQKALATIFQCSEALVSGALKAAALPLELLRAYPNVGDLGRPTIVKLHKQFFQLTEGQQKSLLKKCHSKNGYVWENTSTQGVSRITKEVTEQLEAWIEELAPSKKASGAEKVDFIKGRVSYARKGNALSLNMKKVDDQTMEDILDFLKQKLS
;
A
#
# COMPACT_ATOMS: atom_id res chain seq x y z
N MET A 1 -37.90 -19.32 32.14
CA MET A 1 -37.62 -18.14 32.99
C MET A 1 -36.29 -17.56 32.58
N ALA A 2 -36.26 -16.35 32.06
CA ALA A 2 -35.03 -15.69 31.64
C ALA A 2 -34.31 -15.11 32.87
N MET A 3 -33.03 -15.45 33.06
CA MET A 3 -32.17 -14.88 34.11
C MET A 3 -31.96 -13.38 33.86
N LYS A 4 -32.04 -12.59 34.93
CA LYS A 4 -31.81 -11.15 34.86
C LYS A 4 -30.32 -10.86 34.60
N THR A 5 -30.04 -9.87 33.75
CA THR A 5 -28.66 -9.45 33.32
C THR A 5 -27.71 -9.15 34.48
N SER A 6 -28.25 -8.72 35.64
CA SER A 6 -27.48 -8.48 36.87
C SER A 6 -26.92 -9.75 37.52
N GLU A 7 -27.61 -10.89 37.40
CA GLU A 7 -27.15 -12.20 37.94
C GLU A 7 -26.10 -12.84 37.03
N LEU A 8 -26.14 -12.57 35.72
CA LEU A 8 -25.16 -13.04 34.76
C LEU A 8 -23.81 -12.29 34.97
N ASN A 9 -23.84 -10.99 35.21
CA ASN A 9 -22.65 -10.19 35.50
C ASN A 9 -21.99 -10.59 36.83
N ALA A 10 -22.73 -10.91 37.86
CA ALA A 10 -22.18 -11.36 39.15
C ALA A 10 -21.50 -12.74 39.06
N LYS A 11 -21.93 -13.62 38.14
CA LYS A 11 -21.31 -14.92 37.91
C LYS A 11 -20.05 -14.83 37.02
N LEU A 12 -19.99 -13.88 36.08
CA LEU A 12 -18.85 -13.71 35.15
C LEU A 12 -17.68 -12.94 35.74
N PHE A 13 -17.93 -12.00 36.65
CA PHE A 13 -16.89 -11.10 37.14
C PHE A 13 -16.52 -11.25 38.63
N GLY A 14 -17.05 -12.24 39.34
CA GLY A 14 -16.69 -12.54 40.72
C GLY A 14 -16.86 -11.35 41.70
N LYS A 15 -17.05 -11.61 42.96
CA LYS A 15 -17.09 -10.57 43.99
C LYS A 15 -15.74 -9.86 44.08
N ALA A 16 -15.68 -8.61 43.61
CA ALA A 16 -14.51 -7.75 43.86
C ALA A 16 -14.27 -7.60 45.35
N ASN A 17 -13.15 -8.11 45.86
CA ASN A 17 -12.68 -7.87 47.20
C ASN A 17 -12.51 -6.36 47.41
N LYS A 18 -13.25 -5.77 48.37
CA LYS A 18 -13.05 -4.40 48.83
C LYS A 18 -11.66 -4.30 49.46
N ARG A 19 -10.67 -3.92 48.66
CA ARG A 19 -9.38 -3.43 49.19
C ARG A 19 -9.61 -2.03 49.73
N ARG A 20 -9.09 -1.76 50.95
CA ARG A 20 -9.10 -0.44 51.59
C ARG A 20 -8.55 0.62 50.62
N ALA A 21 -9.30 1.70 50.45
CA ALA A 21 -8.85 2.86 49.69
C ALA A 21 -7.64 3.50 50.36
N THR A 22 -6.48 3.40 49.75
CA THR A 22 -5.35 4.28 50.01
C THR A 22 -5.66 5.67 49.45
N SER A 23 -5.13 6.72 50.08
CA SER A 23 -5.41 8.09 49.68
C SER A 23 -5.05 8.35 48.19
N PRO A 24 -5.76 9.27 47.49
CA PRO A 24 -5.50 9.55 46.07
C PRO A 24 -4.06 9.95 45.73
N GLN A 25 -3.32 10.50 46.70
CA GLN A 25 -1.93 10.90 46.54
C GLN A 25 -0.95 9.73 46.57
N GLU A 26 -1.18 8.70 47.40
CA GLU A 26 -0.34 7.49 47.44
C GLU A 26 -0.57 6.58 46.25
N ALA A 27 -1.79 6.59 45.65
CA ALA A 27 -2.10 5.85 44.43
C ALA A 27 -1.42 6.46 43.18
N GLN A 28 -1.22 7.78 43.16
CA GLN A 28 -0.55 8.47 42.03
C GLN A 28 0.98 8.34 42.08
N THR A 29 1.61 8.18 43.22
CA THR A 29 3.05 7.96 43.33
C THR A 29 3.46 6.51 43.15
N ALA A 30 2.60 5.54 43.50
CA ALA A 30 2.86 4.10 43.31
C ALA A 30 2.62 3.62 41.85
N ALA A 31 1.98 4.43 41.01
CA ALA A 31 1.73 4.10 39.59
C ALA A 31 2.87 4.51 38.65
N LYS A 32 3.94 5.12 39.15
CA LYS A 32 5.00 5.69 38.29
C LYS A 32 6.15 4.73 37.92
N ASP A 33 6.24 3.54 38.49
CA ASP A 33 7.40 2.66 38.30
C ASP A 33 7.08 1.15 38.17
N LYS A 34 5.94 0.76 37.66
CA LYS A 34 5.77 -0.64 37.22
C LYS A 34 5.92 -0.70 35.73
N ALA A 35 7.06 -1.19 35.28
CA ALA A 35 7.26 -1.60 33.90
C ALA A 35 6.04 -2.47 33.43
N GLN A 36 5.41 -2.09 32.35
CA GLN A 36 4.29 -2.86 31.80
C GLN A 36 4.85 -3.89 30.84
N PHE A 37 4.66 -5.17 31.17
CA PHE A 37 5.08 -6.27 30.32
C PHE A 37 3.86 -6.91 29.66
N ILE A 38 4.08 -7.39 28.44
CA ILE A 38 3.17 -8.29 27.74
C ILE A 38 3.94 -9.53 27.29
N GLU A 39 3.26 -10.65 27.14
CA GLU A 39 3.81 -11.84 26.48
C GLU A 39 3.21 -11.97 25.09
N LEU A 40 4.06 -12.11 24.08
CA LEU A 40 3.66 -12.35 22.70
C LEU A 40 4.22 -13.68 22.23
N ALA A 41 3.39 -14.43 21.49
CA ALA A 41 3.84 -15.61 20.79
C ALA A 41 4.71 -15.22 19.60
N VAL A 42 5.87 -15.88 19.48
CA VAL A 42 6.77 -15.75 18.33
C VAL A 42 6.77 -17.05 17.50
N ALA A 43 7.67 -17.21 16.55
CA ALA A 43 7.76 -18.43 15.75
C ALA A 43 7.86 -19.67 16.66
N GLY A 44 7.18 -20.76 16.30
CA GLY A 44 7.15 -21.96 17.11
C GLY A 44 6.24 -21.91 18.34
N GLN A 45 5.40 -20.88 18.48
CA GLN A 45 4.51 -20.63 19.63
C GLN A 45 5.26 -20.39 20.96
N GLU A 46 6.52 -20.04 20.90
CA GLU A 46 7.29 -19.61 22.07
C GLU A 46 6.75 -18.25 22.56
N LEU A 47 6.63 -18.10 23.89
CA LEU A 47 6.21 -16.86 24.53
C LEU A 47 7.42 -16.02 24.94
N VAL A 48 7.48 -14.80 24.48
CA VAL A 48 8.53 -13.83 24.82
C VAL A 48 7.92 -12.63 25.53
N SER A 49 8.58 -12.18 26.60
CA SER A 49 8.17 -11.01 27.37
C SER A 49 8.71 -9.73 26.74
N PHE A 50 7.82 -8.74 26.61
CA PHE A 50 8.12 -7.42 26.07
C PHE A 50 7.79 -6.34 27.07
N GLU A 51 8.71 -5.41 27.27
CA GLU A 51 8.54 -4.25 28.14
C GLU A 51 8.02 -3.03 27.36
N LEU A 52 7.05 -2.31 27.91
CA LEU A 52 6.59 -1.06 27.31
C LEU A 52 7.62 0.06 27.53
N VAL A 53 8.17 0.55 26.42
CA VAL A 53 9.13 1.66 26.39
C VAL A 53 8.48 2.87 25.73
N LYS A 54 8.69 4.04 26.33
CA LYS A 54 8.30 5.33 25.77
C LYS A 54 9.55 6.04 25.23
N VAL A 55 9.64 6.18 23.91
CA VAL A 55 10.71 6.91 23.24
C VAL A 55 10.28 8.36 23.05
N ALA A 56 11.07 9.31 23.54
CA ALA A 56 10.77 10.74 23.44
C ALA A 56 10.74 11.20 21.96
N ALA A 57 9.88 12.15 21.64
CA ALA A 57 9.61 12.61 20.29
C ALA A 57 10.86 12.97 19.48
N ASP A 58 11.83 13.65 20.11
CA ASP A 58 13.10 14.06 19.51
C ASP A 58 14.07 12.89 19.29
N LYS A 59 13.82 11.75 19.95
CA LYS A 59 14.65 10.55 19.92
C LYS A 59 14.11 9.46 18.98
N VAL A 60 12.86 9.54 18.55
CA VAL A 60 12.25 8.49 17.73
C VAL A 60 13.07 8.22 16.46
N ALA A 61 13.51 9.26 15.77
CA ALA A 61 14.26 9.11 14.52
C ALA A 61 15.66 8.50 14.71
N THR A 62 16.34 8.82 15.81
CA THR A 62 17.74 8.45 16.09
C THR A 62 17.88 7.12 16.82
N ASP A 63 17.00 6.89 17.80
CA ASP A 63 17.11 5.76 18.73
C ASP A 63 16.30 4.54 18.27
N THR A 64 15.54 4.69 17.16
CA THR A 64 14.79 3.58 16.58
C THR A 64 15.16 3.38 15.10
N VAL A 65 15.12 2.14 14.65
CA VAL A 65 15.28 1.74 13.24
C VAL A 65 14.15 0.80 12.85
N VAL A 66 13.87 0.63 11.56
CA VAL A 66 12.90 -0.36 11.10
C VAL A 66 13.64 -1.64 10.73
N PHE A 67 13.05 -2.78 11.04
CA PHE A 67 13.59 -4.10 10.68
C PHE A 67 13.87 -4.18 9.17
N GLU A 68 15.07 -4.59 8.80
CA GLU A 68 15.53 -4.59 7.41
C GLU A 68 14.66 -5.47 6.50
N GLN A 69 14.19 -6.61 7.01
CA GLN A 69 13.31 -7.53 6.27
C GLN A 69 11.82 -7.16 6.37
N ASN A 70 11.49 -5.95 6.84
CA ASN A 70 10.10 -5.48 6.80
C ASN A 70 9.68 -5.28 5.34
N ALA A 71 8.59 -5.94 4.94
CA ALA A 71 8.09 -5.87 3.57
C ALA A 71 7.61 -4.47 3.16
N ARG A 72 7.34 -3.57 4.14
CA ARG A 72 6.85 -2.21 3.89
C ARG A 72 7.96 -1.26 3.46
N GLU A 73 7.77 -0.64 2.29
CA GLU A 73 8.69 0.37 1.76
C GLU A 73 8.58 1.69 2.55
N GLN A 74 9.62 2.02 3.31
CA GLN A 74 9.62 3.15 4.22
C GLN A 74 9.59 4.51 3.49
N SER A 75 10.12 4.59 2.28
CA SER A 75 10.13 5.81 1.48
C SER A 75 8.75 6.23 0.96
N PHE A 76 7.74 5.35 1.07
CA PHE A 76 6.35 5.67 0.75
C PHE A 76 5.58 6.27 1.94
N LEU A 77 6.17 6.27 3.13
CA LEU A 77 5.51 6.76 4.34
C LEU A 77 5.63 8.28 4.44
N ASN A 78 4.65 8.98 3.91
CA ASN A 78 4.51 10.44 3.96
C ASN A 78 3.18 10.82 4.62
N GLN A 79 2.92 12.12 4.78
CA GLN A 79 1.72 12.63 5.44
C GLN A 79 0.40 12.15 4.82
N HIS A 80 0.34 11.94 3.50
CA HIS A 80 -0.85 11.46 2.82
C HIS A 80 -1.06 9.96 3.01
N ALA A 81 0.01 9.18 2.91
CA ALA A 81 -0.02 7.73 3.14
C ALA A 81 -0.33 7.37 4.61
N LEU A 82 -0.08 8.30 5.54
CA LEU A 82 -0.26 8.14 6.98
C LEU A 82 -1.44 8.94 7.54
N SER A 83 -2.26 9.57 6.70
CA SER A 83 -3.37 10.44 7.12
C SER A 83 -4.39 9.74 8.02
N ASP A 84 -4.60 8.42 7.84
CA ASP A 84 -5.45 7.58 8.68
C ASP A 84 -4.94 7.46 10.13
N ILE A 85 -3.64 7.60 10.37
CA ILE A 85 -3.02 7.54 11.70
C ILE A 85 -2.80 8.95 12.28
N LEU A 86 -2.31 9.88 11.47
CA LEU A 86 -1.87 11.20 11.91
C LEU A 86 -2.97 11.96 12.63
N THR A 87 -4.19 12.00 12.08
CA THR A 87 -5.33 12.70 12.71
C THR A 87 -5.58 12.21 14.13
N THR A 88 -5.66 10.88 14.33
CA THR A 88 -5.89 10.31 15.67
C THR A 88 -4.69 10.50 16.59
N LEU A 89 -3.47 10.40 16.04
CA LEU A 89 -2.24 10.57 16.80
C LEU A 89 -2.07 12.00 17.32
N GLU A 90 -2.43 12.99 16.51
CA GLU A 90 -2.37 14.41 16.90
C GLU A 90 -3.35 14.75 18.02
N GLU A 91 -4.60 14.25 17.92
CA GLU A 91 -5.67 14.52 18.87
C GLU A 91 -5.54 13.74 20.18
N ARG A 92 -5.16 12.46 20.11
CA ARG A 92 -5.25 11.52 21.24
C ARG A 92 -3.93 10.86 21.63
N GLY A 93 -2.85 11.11 20.89
CA GLY A 93 -1.60 10.39 21.04
C GLY A 93 -1.68 8.95 20.51
N GLN A 94 -0.59 8.21 20.66
CA GLN A 94 -0.53 6.82 20.20
C GLN A 94 -1.36 5.91 21.12
N GLN A 95 -2.38 5.25 20.57
CA GLN A 95 -3.29 4.38 21.32
C GLN A 95 -2.79 2.93 21.42
N TYR A 96 -2.11 2.45 20.38
CA TYR A 96 -1.62 1.08 20.29
C TYR A 96 -0.10 1.09 20.18
N PRO A 97 0.64 0.55 21.17
CA PRO A 97 2.09 0.45 21.10
C PRO A 97 2.54 -0.35 19.89
N ALA A 98 3.71 -0.04 19.37
CA ALA A 98 4.43 -0.84 18.39
C ALA A 98 5.07 -2.06 19.06
N VAL A 99 5.73 -2.92 18.28
CA VAL A 99 6.51 -4.05 18.76
C VAL A 99 7.91 -4.00 18.16
N GLY A 100 8.92 -4.24 18.97
CA GLY A 100 10.32 -4.21 18.54
C GLY A 100 11.24 -5.04 19.42
N ARG A 101 12.50 -5.06 19.02
CA ARG A 101 13.58 -5.68 19.80
C ARG A 101 14.74 -4.71 20.01
N ARG A 102 15.54 -4.96 21.02
CA ARG A 102 16.79 -4.22 21.23
C ARG A 102 17.86 -4.75 20.29
N THR A 103 18.56 -3.85 19.60
CA THR A 103 19.72 -4.20 18.78
C THR A 103 21.01 -4.17 19.60
N LYS A 104 22.08 -4.77 19.10
CA LYS A 104 23.39 -4.82 19.79
C LYS A 104 24.01 -3.46 20.01
N ASP A 105 23.71 -2.47 19.19
CA ASP A 105 24.12 -1.08 19.30
C ASP A 105 23.20 -0.22 20.17
N GLY A 106 22.23 -0.86 20.87
CA GLY A 106 21.36 -0.23 21.83
C GLY A 106 20.14 0.48 21.27
N LYS A 107 19.95 0.48 19.95
CA LYS A 107 18.74 1.02 19.31
C LYS A 107 17.56 0.07 19.46
N ILE A 108 16.37 0.57 19.20
CA ILE A 108 15.15 -0.24 19.12
C ILE A 108 14.84 -0.50 17.65
N GLU A 109 14.85 -1.77 17.26
CA GLU A 109 14.45 -2.20 15.92
C GLU A 109 12.95 -2.52 15.90
N VAL A 110 12.20 -1.76 15.11
CA VAL A 110 10.73 -1.84 15.02
C VAL A 110 10.33 -2.98 14.09
N LEU A 111 9.69 -4.00 14.64
CA LEU A 111 9.19 -5.19 13.93
C LEU A 111 7.76 -4.98 13.45
N ASP A 112 6.89 -4.45 14.31
CA ASP A 112 5.53 -3.98 13.97
C ASP A 112 5.38 -2.50 14.31
N GLY A 113 4.71 -1.77 13.45
CA GLY A 113 4.36 -0.37 13.69
C GLY A 113 5.27 0.64 13.01
N SER A 114 5.95 0.28 11.92
CA SER A 114 6.75 1.23 11.12
C SER A 114 5.95 2.47 10.67
N ARG A 115 4.66 2.30 10.34
CA ARG A 115 3.75 3.41 10.03
C ARG A 115 3.52 4.29 11.25
N ARG A 116 3.28 3.72 12.46
CA ARG A 116 3.13 4.45 13.72
C ARG A 116 4.40 5.21 14.08
N ARG A 117 5.57 4.57 13.92
CA ARG A 117 6.87 5.21 14.10
C ARG A 117 7.01 6.46 13.22
N MET A 118 6.80 6.34 11.92
CA MET A 118 6.90 7.46 11.01
C MET A 118 5.86 8.55 11.32
N SER A 119 4.65 8.17 11.71
CA SER A 119 3.63 9.14 12.14
C SER A 119 4.06 9.91 13.40
N CYS A 120 4.69 9.25 14.39
CA CYS A 120 5.24 9.92 15.57
C CYS A 120 6.36 10.90 15.19
N ILE A 121 7.23 10.54 14.25
CA ILE A 121 8.29 11.44 13.75
C ILE A 121 7.67 12.68 13.08
N LEU A 122 6.70 12.50 12.18
CA LEU A 122 6.04 13.61 11.46
C LEU A 122 5.25 14.51 12.40
N ALA A 123 4.50 13.94 13.33
CA ALA A 123 3.68 14.67 14.29
C ALA A 123 4.48 15.19 15.52
N LYS A 124 5.78 14.88 15.62
CA LYS A 124 6.64 15.21 16.76
C LYS A 124 6.02 14.76 18.10
N LYS A 125 5.56 13.50 18.13
CA LYS A 125 4.96 12.86 19.32
C LYS A 125 5.85 11.74 19.82
N ASP A 126 5.72 11.45 21.13
CA ASP A 126 6.37 10.31 21.76
C ASP A 126 5.90 9.01 21.12
N PHE A 127 6.80 8.03 21.05
CA PHE A 127 6.54 6.72 20.46
C PHE A 127 6.50 5.63 21.52
N LEU A 128 5.36 4.94 21.61
CA LEU A 128 5.16 3.83 22.53
C LEU A 128 5.44 2.52 21.78
N ILE A 129 6.30 1.69 22.36
CA ILE A 129 6.73 0.43 21.78
C ILE A 129 7.00 -0.62 22.86
N TYR A 130 6.50 -1.83 22.65
CA TYR A 130 6.87 -3.01 23.41
C TYR A 130 8.19 -3.56 22.89
N VAL A 131 9.19 -3.67 23.74
CA VAL A 131 10.57 -4.05 23.39
C VAL A 131 10.97 -5.31 24.13
N ALA A 132 11.47 -6.30 23.40
CA ALA A 132 12.11 -7.46 23.98
C ALA A 132 13.62 -7.45 23.72
N GLU A 133 14.36 -8.06 24.65
CA GLU A 133 15.79 -8.33 24.52
C GLU A 133 15.98 -9.66 23.77
N ASN A 134 17.08 -9.79 23.04
CA ASN A 134 17.59 -11.05 22.50
C ASN A 134 16.62 -11.85 21.58
N ILE A 135 15.75 -11.18 20.84
CA ILE A 135 14.92 -11.85 19.84
C ILE A 135 15.76 -12.17 18.59
N GLU A 136 15.76 -13.43 18.20
CA GLU A 136 16.42 -13.90 16.98
C GLU A 136 15.72 -13.40 15.70
N THR A 137 16.45 -13.43 14.58
CA THR A 137 15.94 -12.88 13.30
C THR A 137 14.71 -13.63 12.79
N GLU A 138 14.59 -14.93 13.02
CA GLU A 138 13.42 -15.72 12.65
C GLU A 138 12.16 -15.25 13.36
N HIS A 139 12.23 -15.07 14.67
CA HIS A 139 11.14 -14.55 15.49
C HIS A 139 10.79 -13.11 15.11
N ALA A 140 11.81 -12.27 14.82
CA ALA A 140 11.62 -10.90 14.37
C ALA A 140 10.88 -10.86 13.03
N LYS A 141 11.26 -11.73 12.08
CA LYS A 141 10.58 -11.85 10.79
C LYS A 141 9.14 -12.31 10.96
N PHE A 142 8.88 -13.32 11.77
CA PHE A 142 7.52 -13.79 12.07
C PHE A 142 6.62 -12.66 12.58
N LEU A 143 7.08 -11.88 13.57
CA LEU A 143 6.32 -10.75 14.12
C LEU A 143 6.06 -9.68 13.05
N SER A 144 7.03 -9.40 12.19
CA SER A 144 6.87 -8.43 11.10
C SER A 144 5.87 -8.91 10.04
N ASP A 145 5.89 -10.19 9.69
CA ASP A 145 4.98 -10.78 8.70
C ASP A 145 3.53 -10.78 9.22
N VAL A 146 3.31 -11.17 10.48
CA VAL A 146 1.99 -11.11 11.13
C VAL A 146 1.44 -9.68 11.18
N ALA A 147 2.29 -8.71 11.48
CA ALA A 147 1.90 -7.29 11.52
C ALA A 147 1.42 -6.77 10.15
N ASN A 148 2.04 -7.19 9.07
CA ASN A 148 1.67 -6.76 7.71
C ASN A 148 0.34 -7.34 7.23
N ALA A 149 -0.20 -8.37 7.88
CA ALA A 149 -1.53 -8.91 7.58
C ALA A 149 -2.67 -7.93 7.92
N HIS A 150 -2.47 -7.02 8.88
CA HIS A 150 -3.49 -6.05 9.31
C HIS A 150 -3.67 -4.85 8.38
N LYS A 151 -2.61 -4.40 7.72
CA LYS A 151 -2.67 -3.34 6.70
C LYS A 151 -2.03 -3.86 5.42
N PRO A 152 -2.81 -4.11 4.39
CA PRO A 152 -2.29 -4.69 3.14
C PRO A 152 -1.12 -3.89 2.57
N LEU A 153 -0.15 -4.61 2.04
CA LEU A 153 0.96 -4.06 1.28
C LEU A 153 0.47 -3.49 -0.06
N SER A 154 1.13 -2.46 -0.55
CA SER A 154 0.93 -1.95 -1.91
C SER A 154 1.27 -3.02 -2.96
N LEU A 155 0.82 -2.82 -4.21
CA LEU A 155 1.21 -3.70 -5.31
C LEU A 155 2.74 -3.76 -5.52
N TYR A 156 3.44 -2.64 -5.28
CA TYR A 156 4.89 -2.61 -5.35
C TYR A 156 5.54 -3.51 -4.29
N GLU A 157 5.15 -3.36 -3.03
CA GLU A 157 5.69 -4.14 -1.91
C GLU A 157 5.42 -5.63 -2.09
N ARG A 158 4.18 -6.00 -2.44
CA ARG A 158 3.84 -7.40 -2.78
C ARG A 158 4.63 -7.93 -3.97
N GLY A 159 4.84 -7.09 -4.98
CA GLY A 159 5.64 -7.44 -6.15
C GLY A 159 7.11 -7.67 -5.81
N ARG A 160 7.67 -6.92 -4.86
CA ARG A 160 9.03 -7.14 -4.35
C ARG A 160 9.16 -8.48 -3.63
N GLU A 161 8.19 -8.85 -2.80
CA GLU A 161 8.16 -10.17 -2.16
C GLU A 161 8.02 -11.30 -3.19
N MET A 162 7.14 -11.13 -4.18
CA MET A 162 6.96 -12.09 -5.26
C MET A 162 8.23 -12.25 -6.11
N GLN A 163 8.88 -11.14 -6.45
CA GLN A 163 10.13 -11.15 -7.21
C GLN A 163 11.24 -11.88 -6.43
N ALA A 164 11.38 -11.60 -5.14
CA ALA A 164 12.35 -12.29 -4.30
C ALA A 164 12.15 -13.80 -4.27
N LYS A 165 10.90 -14.29 -4.29
CA LYS A 165 10.63 -15.74 -4.36
C LYS A 165 10.99 -16.35 -5.71
N LEU A 166 10.84 -15.61 -6.81
CA LEU A 166 11.34 -16.06 -8.13
C LEU A 166 12.88 -16.10 -8.15
N ASP A 167 13.51 -15.03 -7.67
CA ASP A 167 14.98 -14.90 -7.67
C ASP A 167 15.65 -15.97 -6.78
N ASN A 168 15.01 -16.36 -5.68
CA ASN A 168 15.48 -17.41 -4.77
C ASN A 168 15.13 -18.84 -5.23
N GLY A 169 14.38 -18.99 -6.33
CA GLY A 169 13.93 -20.30 -6.82
C GLY A 169 12.83 -20.96 -5.97
N GLU A 170 12.18 -20.19 -5.09
CA GLU A 170 11.04 -20.65 -4.28
C GLU A 170 9.73 -20.74 -5.10
N ALA A 171 9.69 -20.10 -6.26
CA ALA A 171 8.62 -20.19 -7.25
C ALA A 171 9.24 -20.23 -8.64
N GLU A 172 8.70 -21.09 -9.53
CA GLU A 172 9.20 -21.25 -10.89
C GLU A 172 8.59 -20.20 -11.84
N ASP A 173 7.36 -19.79 -11.60
CA ASP A 173 6.60 -18.90 -12.49
C ASP A 173 5.50 -18.10 -11.75
N GLN A 174 4.75 -17.29 -12.51
CA GLN A 174 3.64 -16.49 -11.97
C GLN A 174 2.48 -17.37 -11.47
N LYS A 175 2.27 -18.55 -11.99
CA LYS A 175 1.24 -19.47 -11.55
C LYS A 175 1.60 -20.09 -10.19
N ALA A 176 2.86 -20.47 -9.99
CA ALA A 176 3.37 -20.91 -8.69
C ALA A 176 3.22 -19.80 -7.65
N LEU A 177 3.58 -18.56 -7.99
CA LEU A 177 3.35 -17.40 -7.12
C LEU A 177 1.87 -17.20 -6.77
N ALA A 178 0.97 -17.33 -7.74
CA ALA A 178 -0.47 -17.20 -7.50
C ALA A 178 -0.97 -18.22 -6.46
N THR A 179 -0.42 -19.44 -6.50
CA THR A 179 -0.72 -20.48 -5.51
C THR A 179 -0.13 -20.17 -4.15
N ILE A 180 1.15 -19.78 -4.07
CA ILE A 180 1.83 -19.43 -2.81
C ILE A 180 1.14 -18.26 -2.10
N PHE A 181 0.81 -17.18 -2.85
CA PHE A 181 0.18 -15.98 -2.30
C PHE A 181 -1.35 -16.05 -2.26
N GLN A 182 -1.96 -17.17 -2.63
CA GLN A 182 -3.40 -17.40 -2.67
C GLN A 182 -4.15 -16.27 -3.39
N CYS A 183 -3.69 -15.90 -4.58
CA CYS A 183 -4.24 -14.80 -5.35
C CYS A 183 -4.33 -15.13 -6.84
N SER A 184 -4.94 -14.24 -7.65
CA SER A 184 -5.03 -14.45 -9.10
C SER A 184 -3.71 -14.16 -9.81
N GLU A 185 -3.40 -14.86 -10.90
CA GLU A 185 -2.26 -14.56 -11.77
C GLU A 185 -2.28 -13.12 -12.29
N ALA A 186 -3.47 -12.56 -12.51
CA ALA A 186 -3.61 -11.16 -12.89
C ALA A 186 -3.12 -10.18 -11.81
N LEU A 187 -3.28 -10.54 -10.53
CA LEU A 187 -2.72 -9.76 -9.41
C LEU A 187 -1.20 -9.92 -9.36
N VAL A 188 -0.68 -11.15 -9.50
CA VAL A 188 0.76 -11.42 -9.58
C VAL A 188 1.41 -10.60 -10.69
N SER A 189 0.87 -10.68 -11.91
CA SER A 189 1.37 -9.88 -13.04
C SER A 189 1.35 -8.38 -12.77
N GLY A 190 0.29 -7.87 -12.12
CA GLY A 190 0.20 -6.46 -11.74
C GLY A 190 1.23 -6.07 -10.68
N ALA A 191 1.45 -6.91 -9.68
CA ALA A 191 2.41 -6.69 -8.60
C ALA A 191 3.87 -6.73 -9.12
N LEU A 192 4.23 -7.70 -9.95
CA LEU A 192 5.55 -7.77 -10.58
C LEU A 192 5.83 -6.55 -11.48
N LYS A 193 4.82 -6.08 -12.22
CA LYS A 193 4.94 -4.82 -12.99
C LYS A 193 5.15 -3.61 -12.10
N ALA A 194 4.50 -3.57 -10.94
CA ALA A 194 4.72 -2.49 -9.97
C ALA A 194 6.14 -2.53 -9.42
N ALA A 195 6.64 -3.72 -9.05
CA ALA A 195 8.00 -3.90 -8.54
C ALA A 195 9.10 -3.55 -9.56
N ALA A 196 8.80 -3.67 -10.84
CA ALA A 196 9.72 -3.29 -11.93
C ALA A 196 9.81 -1.77 -12.14
N LEU A 197 8.85 -0.98 -11.63
CA LEU A 197 8.89 0.48 -11.75
C LEU A 197 9.91 1.10 -10.78
N PRO A 198 10.61 2.17 -11.21
CA PRO A 198 11.51 2.91 -10.32
C PRO A 198 10.78 3.51 -9.13
N LEU A 199 11.43 3.48 -7.96
CA LEU A 199 10.91 4.10 -6.73
C LEU A 199 10.59 5.58 -6.92
N GLU A 200 11.43 6.32 -7.62
CA GLU A 200 11.26 7.75 -7.90
C GLU A 200 9.96 8.04 -8.65
N LEU A 201 9.57 7.16 -9.58
CA LEU A 201 8.32 7.29 -10.32
C LEU A 201 7.11 7.05 -9.41
N LEU A 202 7.17 6.04 -8.56
CA LEU A 202 6.10 5.71 -7.62
C LEU A 202 5.97 6.78 -6.52
N ARG A 203 7.07 7.32 -6.03
CA ARG A 203 7.10 8.42 -5.04
C ARG A 203 6.54 9.74 -5.58
N ALA A 204 6.33 9.87 -6.88
CA ALA A 204 5.60 10.99 -7.46
C ALA A 204 4.12 11.03 -6.99
N TYR A 205 3.59 9.92 -6.51
CA TYR A 205 2.22 9.81 -5.99
C TYR A 205 2.14 10.06 -4.48
N PRO A 206 1.02 10.62 -3.99
CA PRO A 206 0.84 10.92 -2.57
C PRO A 206 0.71 9.66 -1.70
N ASN A 207 0.11 8.61 -2.24
CA ASN A 207 -0.03 7.32 -1.58
C ASN A 207 0.07 6.17 -2.59
N VAL A 208 1.18 5.48 -2.59
CA VAL A 208 1.43 4.34 -3.50
C VAL A 208 0.50 3.15 -3.20
N GLY A 209 0.04 3.03 -1.94
CA GLY A 209 -0.91 1.98 -1.54
C GLY A 209 -2.27 2.07 -2.23
N ASP A 210 -2.64 3.23 -2.73
CA ASP A 210 -3.93 3.47 -3.41
C ASP A 210 -3.84 3.25 -4.93
N LEU A 211 -2.65 2.98 -5.47
CA LEU A 211 -2.47 2.73 -6.90
C LEU A 211 -3.03 1.35 -7.29
N GLY A 212 -4.14 1.37 -7.98
CA GLY A 212 -4.76 0.15 -8.50
C GLY A 212 -3.99 -0.48 -9.67
N ARG A 213 -4.21 -1.77 -9.90
CA ARG A 213 -3.61 -2.52 -11.00
C ARG A 213 -3.74 -1.85 -12.37
N PRO A 214 -4.89 -1.28 -12.78
CA PRO A 214 -4.99 -0.63 -14.09
C PRO A 214 -3.99 0.52 -14.26
N THR A 215 -3.84 1.37 -13.26
CA THR A 215 -2.88 2.49 -13.24
C THR A 215 -1.44 1.97 -13.35
N ILE A 216 -1.09 0.98 -12.55
CA ILE A 216 0.25 0.36 -12.56
C ILE A 216 0.57 -0.25 -13.93
N VAL A 217 -0.35 -1.02 -14.51
CA VAL A 217 -0.13 -1.66 -15.83
C VAL A 217 0.05 -0.63 -16.95
N LYS A 218 -0.76 0.45 -16.91
CA LYS A 218 -0.65 1.56 -17.87
C LYS A 218 0.69 2.28 -17.72
N LEU A 219 1.04 2.66 -16.49
CA LEU A 219 2.28 3.36 -16.16
C LEU A 219 3.51 2.53 -16.55
N HIS A 220 3.52 1.24 -16.20
CA HIS A 220 4.58 0.32 -16.59
C HIS A 220 4.76 0.28 -18.12
N LYS A 221 3.67 0.08 -18.87
CA LYS A 221 3.72 0.06 -20.34
C LYS A 221 4.30 1.37 -20.90
N GLN A 222 3.81 2.50 -20.42
CA GLN A 222 4.25 3.81 -20.90
C GLN A 222 5.71 4.09 -20.55
N PHE A 223 6.14 3.78 -19.32
CA PHE A 223 7.51 3.99 -18.87
C PHE A 223 8.52 3.15 -19.65
N PHE A 224 8.26 1.87 -19.87
CA PHE A 224 9.16 0.97 -20.60
C PHE A 224 9.11 1.13 -22.13
N GLN A 225 8.20 1.94 -22.67
CA GLN A 225 8.24 2.38 -24.06
C GLN A 225 9.19 3.55 -24.29
N LEU A 226 9.60 4.24 -23.24
CA LEU A 226 10.57 5.33 -23.31
C LEU A 226 12.01 4.79 -23.45
N THR A 227 12.85 5.53 -24.18
CA THR A 227 14.30 5.27 -24.18
C THR A 227 14.90 5.59 -22.82
N GLU A 228 16.07 5.05 -22.49
CA GLU A 228 16.75 5.31 -21.21
C GLU A 228 16.94 6.81 -20.91
N GLY A 229 17.28 7.61 -21.92
CA GLY A 229 17.42 9.05 -21.78
C GLY A 229 16.10 9.74 -21.43
N GLN A 230 14.99 9.29 -22.04
CA GLN A 230 13.65 9.80 -21.76
C GLN A 230 13.17 9.36 -20.36
N GLN A 231 13.45 8.10 -19.96
CA GLN A 231 13.16 7.61 -18.61
C GLN A 231 13.87 8.46 -17.56
N LYS A 232 15.18 8.70 -17.71
CA LYS A 232 15.95 9.57 -16.81
C LYS A 232 15.39 11.00 -16.75
N SER A 233 14.94 11.53 -17.90
CA SER A 233 14.32 12.85 -17.96
C SER A 233 12.99 12.90 -17.24
N LEU A 234 12.16 11.86 -17.38
CA LEU A 234 10.88 11.74 -16.66
C LEU A 234 11.11 11.66 -15.15
N LEU A 235 12.03 10.81 -14.68
CA LEU A 235 12.34 10.67 -13.26
C LEU A 235 12.83 11.99 -12.63
N LYS A 236 13.61 12.79 -13.35
CA LYS A 236 14.00 14.14 -12.90
C LYS A 236 12.81 15.08 -12.76
N LYS A 237 11.79 14.96 -13.63
CA LYS A 237 10.55 15.74 -13.51
C LYS A 237 9.69 15.28 -12.31
N CYS A 238 9.73 13.98 -11.96
CA CYS A 238 9.00 13.44 -10.80
C CYS A 238 9.52 14.02 -9.47
N HIS A 239 10.80 14.36 -9.40
CA HIS A 239 11.41 14.94 -8.21
C HIS A 239 12.26 16.15 -8.60
N SER A 240 11.85 17.32 -8.14
CA SER A 240 12.55 18.59 -8.32
C SER A 240 13.20 19.08 -7.02
N LYS A 241 13.87 20.24 -7.07
CA LYS A 241 14.39 20.91 -5.85
C LYS A 241 13.29 21.24 -4.84
N ASN A 242 12.05 21.36 -5.29
CA ASN A 242 10.87 21.67 -4.47
C ASN A 242 10.12 20.43 -3.98
N GLY A 243 10.65 19.22 -4.16
CA GLY A 243 10.05 17.98 -3.74
C GLY A 243 9.41 17.17 -4.86
N TYR A 244 8.62 16.19 -4.49
CA TYR A 244 7.89 15.33 -5.43
C TYR A 244 6.66 16.03 -6.02
N VAL A 245 6.17 15.52 -7.15
CA VAL A 245 5.01 16.11 -7.88
C VAL A 245 3.82 16.34 -6.96
N TRP A 246 3.47 15.36 -6.12
CA TRP A 246 2.32 15.46 -5.22
C TRP A 246 2.47 16.59 -4.18
N GLU A 247 3.69 16.99 -3.80
CA GLU A 247 3.93 18.09 -2.85
C GLU A 247 3.63 19.47 -3.45
N ASN A 248 3.65 19.54 -4.78
CA ASN A 248 3.43 20.78 -5.54
C ASN A 248 2.03 20.86 -6.18
N THR A 249 1.11 19.94 -5.82
CA THR A 249 -0.25 19.99 -6.34
C THR A 249 -1.08 21.04 -5.59
N SER A 250 -1.95 21.73 -6.30
CA SER A 250 -2.89 22.69 -5.72
C SER A 250 -4.15 22.05 -5.15
N THR A 251 -4.37 20.77 -5.47
CA THR A 251 -5.57 20.02 -5.14
C THR A 251 -5.49 19.44 -3.72
N GLN A 252 -6.61 19.42 -3.00
CA GLN A 252 -6.74 18.77 -1.70
C GLN A 252 -7.37 17.38 -1.83
N GLY A 253 -6.96 16.46 -0.96
CA GLY A 253 -7.46 15.09 -0.89
C GLY A 253 -6.69 14.11 -1.79
N VAL A 254 -6.28 12.98 -1.19
CA VAL A 254 -5.37 11.99 -1.79
C VAL A 254 -5.82 11.51 -3.16
N SER A 255 -7.11 11.19 -3.34
CA SER A 255 -7.63 10.68 -4.61
C SER A 255 -7.55 11.72 -5.75
N ARG A 256 -7.76 13.00 -5.43
CA ARG A 256 -7.66 14.09 -6.42
C ARG A 256 -6.21 14.34 -6.79
N ILE A 257 -5.31 14.38 -5.80
CA ILE A 257 -3.86 14.51 -6.03
C ILE A 257 -3.37 13.34 -6.89
N THR A 258 -3.78 12.11 -6.60
CA THR A 258 -3.43 10.92 -7.37
C THR A 258 -3.84 11.06 -8.84
N LYS A 259 -5.04 11.59 -9.11
CA LYS A 259 -5.52 11.84 -10.46
C LYS A 259 -4.69 12.92 -11.16
N GLU A 260 -4.46 14.05 -10.50
CA GLU A 260 -3.66 15.17 -11.02
C GLU A 260 -2.23 14.74 -11.35
N VAL A 261 -1.59 13.97 -10.46
CA VAL A 261 -0.27 13.38 -10.70
C VAL A 261 -0.28 12.44 -11.90
N THR A 262 -1.31 11.59 -12.02
CA THR A 262 -1.41 10.67 -13.16
C THR A 262 -1.52 11.42 -14.48
N GLU A 263 -2.38 12.45 -14.56
CA GLU A 263 -2.54 13.30 -15.73
C GLU A 263 -1.24 14.05 -16.08
N GLN A 264 -0.53 14.54 -15.07
CA GLN A 264 0.75 15.23 -15.25
C GLN A 264 1.84 14.28 -15.77
N LEU A 265 1.94 13.07 -15.23
CA LEU A 265 2.90 12.06 -15.72
C LEU A 265 2.59 11.66 -17.17
N GLU A 266 1.33 11.46 -17.51
CA GLU A 266 0.91 11.15 -18.88
C GLU A 266 1.25 12.29 -19.86
N ALA A 267 1.05 13.54 -19.46
CA ALA A 267 1.43 14.71 -20.25
C ALA A 267 2.95 14.77 -20.49
N TRP A 268 3.76 14.52 -19.47
CA TRP A 268 5.22 14.49 -19.62
C TRP A 268 5.71 13.31 -20.48
N ILE A 269 5.06 12.14 -20.37
CA ILE A 269 5.39 11.00 -21.23
C ILE A 269 5.06 11.32 -22.69
N GLU A 270 3.90 11.93 -22.96
CA GLU A 270 3.52 12.34 -24.32
C GLU A 270 4.45 13.43 -24.88
N GLU A 271 4.95 14.36 -24.03
CA GLU A 271 5.95 15.36 -24.43
C GLU A 271 7.29 14.72 -24.81
N LEU A 272 7.75 13.72 -24.01
CA LEU A 272 9.04 13.04 -24.21
C LEU A 272 9.02 12.08 -25.38
N ALA A 273 7.93 11.40 -25.63
CA ALA A 273 7.72 10.46 -26.70
C ALA A 273 6.31 10.64 -27.27
N PRO A 274 6.12 11.68 -28.09
CA PRO A 274 4.83 11.90 -28.71
C PRO A 274 4.36 10.61 -29.37
N SER A 275 3.23 10.08 -28.92
CA SER A 275 2.62 8.95 -29.57
C SER A 275 2.49 9.35 -31.05
N LYS A 276 3.10 8.60 -31.96
CA LYS A 276 2.72 8.70 -33.36
C LYS A 276 1.21 8.47 -33.31
N LYS A 277 0.43 9.55 -33.42
CA LYS A 277 -1.02 9.44 -33.57
C LYS A 277 -1.16 8.36 -34.62
N ALA A 278 -1.53 7.14 -34.22
CA ALA A 278 -1.86 6.10 -35.15
C ALA A 278 -2.82 6.83 -36.08
N SER A 279 -2.47 6.95 -37.37
CA SER A 279 -3.32 7.61 -38.35
C SER A 279 -4.69 6.99 -38.12
N GLY A 280 -5.47 7.67 -37.30
CA GLY A 280 -6.67 7.12 -36.75
C GLY A 280 -7.54 6.80 -37.91
N ALA A 281 -7.95 5.56 -38.01
CA ALA A 281 -8.99 5.22 -38.97
C ALA A 281 -10.09 6.27 -38.73
N GLU A 282 -10.28 7.15 -39.68
CA GLU A 282 -11.25 8.23 -39.59
C GLU A 282 -12.61 7.60 -39.29
N LYS A 283 -13.05 7.75 -38.03
CA LYS A 283 -14.33 7.17 -37.64
C LYS A 283 -15.42 8.09 -38.15
N VAL A 284 -16.12 7.64 -39.18
CA VAL A 284 -17.23 8.36 -39.76
C VAL A 284 -18.54 7.81 -39.20
N ASP A 285 -19.34 8.68 -38.58
CA ASP A 285 -20.72 8.36 -38.22
C ASP A 285 -21.60 8.40 -39.46
N PHE A 286 -21.84 7.22 -40.05
CA PHE A 286 -22.67 7.08 -41.26
C PHE A 286 -24.16 7.29 -40.98
N ILE A 287 -24.63 6.77 -39.81
CA ILE A 287 -25.96 7.06 -39.29
C ILE A 287 -25.74 7.48 -37.80
N LYS A 288 -26.02 8.76 -37.52
CA LYS A 288 -25.72 9.36 -36.20
C LYS A 288 -26.27 8.53 -35.05
N GLY A 289 -25.36 8.05 -34.22
CA GLY A 289 -25.65 7.25 -33.01
C GLY A 289 -26.05 5.79 -33.26
N ARG A 290 -26.17 5.33 -34.53
CA ARG A 290 -26.55 3.95 -34.90
C ARG A 290 -25.47 3.20 -35.66
N VAL A 291 -24.85 3.82 -36.69
CA VAL A 291 -23.86 3.17 -37.55
C VAL A 291 -22.62 4.05 -37.69
N SER A 292 -21.48 3.52 -37.35
CA SER A 292 -20.18 4.16 -37.59
C SER A 292 -19.25 3.20 -38.29
N TYR A 293 -18.38 3.70 -39.15
CA TYR A 293 -17.31 2.90 -39.76
C TYR A 293 -15.96 3.58 -39.56
N ALA A 294 -14.93 2.77 -39.60
CA ALA A 294 -13.54 3.20 -39.56
C ALA A 294 -12.74 2.46 -40.61
N ARG A 295 -12.00 3.17 -41.45
CA ARG A 295 -11.15 2.60 -42.49
C ARG A 295 -9.68 2.79 -42.13
N LYS A 296 -8.91 1.70 -42.19
CA LYS A 296 -7.47 1.73 -42.03
C LYS A 296 -6.80 0.93 -43.15
N GLY A 297 -6.25 1.63 -44.14
CA GLY A 297 -5.75 0.98 -45.35
C GLY A 297 -6.87 0.21 -46.06
N ASN A 298 -6.69 -1.09 -46.29
CA ASN A 298 -7.67 -1.99 -46.88
C ASN A 298 -8.64 -2.62 -45.88
N ALA A 299 -8.48 -2.34 -44.55
CA ALA A 299 -9.37 -2.85 -43.52
C ALA A 299 -10.51 -1.86 -43.26
N LEU A 300 -11.75 -2.38 -43.23
CA LEU A 300 -12.96 -1.66 -42.85
C LEU A 300 -13.53 -2.27 -41.57
N SER A 301 -13.73 -1.45 -40.55
CA SER A 301 -14.45 -1.82 -39.34
C SER A 301 -15.79 -1.11 -39.33
N LEU A 302 -16.88 -1.88 -39.25
CA LEU A 302 -18.24 -1.37 -39.19
C LEU A 302 -18.80 -1.66 -37.78
N ASN A 303 -19.33 -0.62 -37.10
CA ASN A 303 -19.97 -0.76 -35.83
C ASN A 303 -21.42 -0.29 -35.94
N MET A 304 -22.34 -1.17 -35.62
CA MET A 304 -23.79 -0.93 -35.68
C MET A 304 -24.40 -1.20 -34.28
N LYS A 305 -25.36 -0.37 -33.91
CA LYS A 305 -26.10 -0.49 -32.64
C LYS A 305 -27.59 -0.61 -32.91
N LYS A 306 -28.30 -1.40 -32.12
CA LYS A 306 -29.74 -1.63 -32.22
C LYS A 306 -30.14 -2.17 -33.59
N VAL A 307 -29.48 -3.24 -33.98
CA VAL A 307 -29.77 -4.01 -35.21
C VAL A 307 -30.65 -5.19 -34.81
N ASP A 308 -31.77 -5.39 -35.51
CA ASP A 308 -32.60 -6.59 -35.38
C ASP A 308 -31.99 -7.76 -36.13
N ASP A 309 -32.45 -8.98 -35.81
CA ASP A 309 -31.85 -10.21 -36.36
C ASP A 309 -32.01 -10.31 -37.89
N GLN A 310 -33.14 -9.86 -38.45
CA GLN A 310 -33.37 -9.88 -39.90
C GLN A 310 -32.40 -8.93 -40.61
N THR A 311 -32.24 -7.70 -40.11
CA THR A 311 -31.28 -6.73 -40.65
C THR A 311 -29.85 -7.25 -40.57
N MET A 312 -29.52 -7.99 -39.52
CA MET A 312 -28.19 -8.57 -39.35
C MET A 312 -27.93 -9.67 -40.36
N GLU A 313 -28.90 -10.56 -40.63
CA GLU A 313 -28.80 -11.59 -41.68
C GLU A 313 -28.65 -10.98 -43.07
N ASP A 314 -29.46 -10.00 -43.40
CA ASP A 314 -29.40 -9.30 -44.68
C ASP A 314 -28.03 -8.66 -44.95
N ILE A 315 -27.43 -8.06 -43.92
CA ILE A 315 -26.08 -7.46 -44.00
C ILE A 315 -25.01 -8.55 -44.19
N LEU A 316 -25.10 -9.64 -43.45
CA LEU A 316 -24.14 -10.75 -43.57
C LEU A 316 -24.20 -11.40 -44.94
N ASP A 317 -25.38 -11.57 -45.49
CA ASP A 317 -25.58 -12.15 -46.84
C ASP A 317 -25.08 -11.20 -47.94
N PHE A 318 -25.34 -9.90 -47.80
CA PHE A 318 -24.76 -8.89 -48.67
C PHE A 318 -23.24 -8.91 -48.68
N LEU A 319 -22.62 -8.99 -47.45
CA LEU A 319 -21.15 -9.05 -47.30
C LEU A 319 -20.59 -10.34 -47.94
N LYS A 320 -21.23 -11.48 -47.71
CA LYS A 320 -20.84 -12.76 -48.36
C LYS A 320 -20.87 -12.62 -49.88
N GLN A 321 -21.95 -12.07 -50.44
CA GLN A 321 -22.10 -11.90 -51.88
C GLN A 321 -21.06 -10.95 -52.51
N LYS A 322 -20.56 -9.95 -51.74
CA LYS A 322 -19.64 -8.94 -52.27
C LYS A 322 -18.16 -9.25 -52.00
N LEU A 323 -17.86 -10.11 -51.06
CA LEU A 323 -16.49 -10.42 -50.63
C LEU A 323 -16.05 -11.86 -51.00
N SER A 324 -16.96 -12.71 -51.49
CA SER A 324 -16.65 -13.98 -52.15
C SER A 324 -16.45 -13.73 -53.65
#